data_f823d0209f97307941fa3d0eec86114e
#
_entry.id   f823d0209f97307941fa3d0eec86114e
#
_cell.length_a   1.000
_cell.length_b   1.000
_cell.length_c   1.000
_cell.angle_alpha   90.00
_cell.angle_beta   90.00
_cell.angle_gamma   90.00
#
_symmetry.space_group_name_H-M   'P 1'
#
loop_
_entity.id
_entity.type
_entity.pdbx_description
1 polymer ?
#
loop_
_entity_poly.entity_id
_entity_poly.type
_entity_poly.pdbx_seq_one_letter_code
_entity_poly.pdbx_strand_id
1 'polypeptide(L)'
;MKHIDEVDAVVIGGGLIGCSVAWWLQRAGKRVVILSYPQSGMATSAAAGMLAPAAEARGAERELIDFALENCAYFPEFVSEIERISGVDCDYRENGTLLVALNNDDRVALTHVEPLQREFGLSVEWLSGKEARKLEPFMS
;
A
#
# COMPACT_ATOMS: atom_id res chain seq x y z
N MET A 1 -33.19 -1.62 -16.42
CA MET A 1 -31.95 -0.79 -16.48
C MET A 1 -32.33 0.61 -16.01
N LYS A 2 -31.70 1.13 -14.96
CA LYS A 2 -31.84 2.56 -14.65
C LYS A 2 -31.12 3.33 -15.76
N HIS A 3 -31.80 4.23 -16.44
CA HIS A 3 -31.18 5.19 -17.36
C HIS A 3 -30.20 6.05 -16.56
N ILE A 4 -28.94 6.02 -16.93
CA ILE A 4 -27.92 6.94 -16.41
C ILE A 4 -27.82 8.04 -17.46
N ASP A 5 -28.65 9.05 -17.31
CA ASP A 5 -28.79 10.10 -18.34
C ASP A 5 -27.58 11.04 -18.41
N GLU A 6 -26.86 11.21 -17.30
CA GLU A 6 -25.62 11.99 -17.22
C GLU A 6 -24.72 11.50 -16.08
N VAL A 7 -23.43 11.41 -16.32
CA VAL A 7 -22.39 11.14 -15.32
C VAL A 7 -21.24 12.12 -15.46
N ASP A 8 -20.60 12.46 -14.35
CA ASP A 8 -19.47 13.39 -14.36
C ASP A 8 -18.15 12.64 -14.65
N ALA A 9 -18.11 11.34 -14.32
CA ALA A 9 -16.94 10.48 -14.58
C ALA A 9 -17.32 9.02 -14.78
N VAL A 10 -16.55 8.34 -15.62
CA VAL A 10 -16.59 6.88 -15.80
C VAL A 10 -15.22 6.33 -15.42
N VAL A 11 -15.19 5.40 -14.47
CA VAL A 11 -13.99 4.68 -14.05
C VAL A 11 -14.00 3.30 -14.70
N ILE A 12 -12.96 3.00 -15.46
CA ILE A 12 -12.80 1.69 -16.10
C ILE A 12 -11.92 0.80 -15.23
N GLY A 13 -12.50 -0.25 -14.69
CA GLY A 13 -11.89 -1.18 -13.76
C GLY A 13 -12.43 -1.06 -12.34
N GLY A 14 -12.98 -2.15 -11.80
CA GLY A 14 -13.57 -2.24 -10.45
C GLY A 14 -12.62 -2.92 -9.45
N GLY A 15 -11.32 -2.83 -9.65
CA GLY A 15 -10.32 -3.23 -8.64
C GLY A 15 -10.14 -2.16 -7.56
N LEU A 16 -9.22 -2.40 -6.63
CA LEU A 16 -8.96 -1.50 -5.49
C LEU A 16 -8.71 -0.06 -5.95
N ILE A 17 -7.86 0.16 -6.94
CA ILE A 17 -7.52 1.49 -7.44
C ILE A 17 -8.75 2.17 -8.04
N GLY A 18 -9.49 1.47 -8.93
CA GLY A 18 -10.69 2.06 -9.54
C GLY A 18 -11.78 2.39 -8.54
N CYS A 19 -12.01 1.52 -7.56
CA CYS A 19 -12.95 1.77 -6.48
C CYS A 19 -12.52 2.97 -5.61
N SER A 20 -11.23 3.08 -5.29
CA SER A 20 -10.70 4.22 -4.53
C SER A 20 -10.87 5.54 -5.28
N VAL A 21 -10.55 5.58 -6.58
CA VAL A 21 -10.75 6.76 -7.42
C VAL A 21 -12.23 7.15 -7.48
N ALA A 22 -13.11 6.18 -7.70
CA ALA A 22 -14.56 6.43 -7.75
C ALA A 22 -15.09 6.95 -6.41
N TRP A 23 -14.60 6.42 -5.30
CA TRP A 23 -14.96 6.85 -3.96
C TRP A 23 -14.56 8.30 -3.70
N TRP A 24 -13.33 8.69 -4.03
CA TRP A 24 -12.87 10.08 -3.90
C TRP A 24 -13.66 11.05 -4.79
N LEU A 25 -13.95 10.67 -6.02
CA LEU A 25 -14.77 11.48 -6.92
C LEU A 25 -16.19 11.66 -6.37
N GLN A 26 -16.78 10.60 -5.83
CA GLN A 26 -18.11 10.68 -5.22
C GLN A 26 -18.12 11.60 -3.98
N ARG A 27 -17.08 11.55 -3.15
CA ARG A 27 -16.91 12.48 -2.03
C ARG A 27 -16.79 13.93 -2.48
N ALA A 28 -16.20 14.16 -3.64
CA ALA A 28 -16.15 15.48 -4.29
C ALA A 28 -17.48 15.88 -4.94
N GLY A 29 -18.58 15.13 -4.68
CA GLY A 29 -19.93 15.41 -5.18
C GLY A 29 -20.15 15.03 -6.64
N LYS A 30 -19.25 14.20 -7.23
CA LYS A 30 -19.38 13.77 -8.63
C LYS A 30 -20.25 12.52 -8.74
N ARG A 31 -21.03 12.45 -9.82
CA ARG A 31 -21.79 11.24 -10.20
C ARG A 31 -20.83 10.32 -10.98
N VAL A 32 -20.54 9.15 -10.42
CA VAL A 32 -19.52 8.24 -10.95
C VAL A 32 -20.14 6.90 -11.32
N VAL A 33 -19.73 6.36 -12.45
CA VAL A 33 -20.02 4.99 -12.86
C VAL A 33 -18.71 4.22 -12.96
N ILE A 34 -18.70 3.01 -12.40
CA ILE A 34 -17.60 2.05 -12.55
C ILE A 34 -18.01 1.02 -13.60
N LEU A 35 -17.23 0.92 -14.67
CA LEU A 35 -17.35 -0.15 -15.65
C LEU A 35 -16.31 -1.24 -15.33
N SER A 36 -16.77 -2.40 -14.93
CA SER A 36 -15.90 -3.52 -14.57
C SER A 36 -16.40 -4.81 -15.20
N TYR A 37 -15.47 -5.61 -15.66
CA TYR A 37 -15.74 -6.97 -16.13
C TYR A 37 -15.13 -7.96 -15.14
N PRO A 38 -15.95 -8.84 -14.52
CA PRO A 38 -15.43 -9.87 -13.63
C PRO A 38 -14.52 -10.84 -14.40
N GLN A 39 -13.27 -10.93 -13.99
CA GLN A 39 -12.30 -11.88 -14.58
C GLN A 39 -11.43 -12.50 -13.50
N SER A 40 -10.95 -13.72 -13.76
CA SER A 40 -9.93 -14.34 -12.92
C SER A 40 -8.59 -13.62 -13.07
N GLY A 41 -7.77 -13.61 -12.03
CA GLY A 41 -6.42 -13.02 -12.09
C GLY A 41 -6.39 -11.49 -11.92
N MET A 42 -7.40 -10.90 -11.32
CA MET A 42 -7.36 -9.47 -10.96
C MET A 42 -6.22 -9.18 -9.98
N ALA A 43 -5.44 -8.13 -10.24
CA ALA A 43 -4.31 -7.74 -9.40
C ALA A 43 -4.71 -7.55 -7.93
N THR A 44 -5.86 -6.95 -7.66
CA THR A 44 -6.40 -6.77 -6.30
C THR A 44 -6.55 -8.09 -5.55
N SER A 45 -7.01 -9.14 -6.23
CA SER A 45 -7.20 -10.47 -5.61
C SER A 45 -5.89 -11.24 -5.44
N ALA A 46 -4.84 -10.88 -6.19
CA ALA A 46 -3.52 -11.50 -6.12
C ALA A 46 -2.57 -10.76 -5.16
N ALA A 47 -2.89 -9.52 -4.80
CA ALA A 47 -2.06 -8.68 -3.94
C ALA A 47 -2.04 -9.21 -2.50
N ALA A 48 -0.87 -9.15 -1.86
CA ALA A 48 -0.71 -9.51 -0.45
C ALA A 48 -1.14 -8.39 0.52
N GLY A 49 -1.52 -7.22 0.02
CA GLY A 49 -1.96 -6.08 0.83
C GLY A 49 -0.84 -5.32 1.54
N MET A 50 0.42 -5.55 1.18
CA MET A 50 1.54 -4.84 1.78
C MET A 50 1.59 -3.38 1.30
N LEU A 51 1.78 -2.46 2.25
CA LEU A 51 2.01 -1.04 2.04
C LEU A 51 3.39 -0.69 2.62
N ALA A 52 4.43 -0.99 1.88
CA ALA A 52 5.80 -0.94 2.36
C ALA A 52 6.72 -0.09 1.46
N PRO A 53 6.41 1.19 1.19
CA PRO A 53 7.23 2.02 0.30
C PRO A 53 8.69 2.12 0.77
N ALA A 54 8.92 2.10 2.07
CA ALA A 54 10.26 2.11 2.65
C ALA A 54 11.10 0.88 2.27
N ALA A 55 10.47 -0.30 2.15
CA ALA A 55 11.15 -1.52 1.74
C ALA A 55 11.38 -1.59 0.23
N GLU A 56 10.54 -0.90 -0.53
CA GLU A 56 10.58 -0.87 -2.00
C GLU A 56 11.48 0.25 -2.57
N ALA A 57 12.01 1.12 -1.70
CA ALA A 57 12.89 2.24 -2.05
C ALA A 57 14.26 1.81 -2.63
N ARG A 58 14.34 0.65 -3.27
CA ARG A 58 15.54 0.12 -3.89
C ARG A 58 15.62 0.55 -5.35
N GLY A 59 16.38 1.63 -5.62
CA GLY A 59 16.60 2.10 -6.98
C GLY A 59 15.40 2.76 -7.65
N ALA A 60 14.37 3.10 -6.89
CA ALA A 60 13.26 3.90 -7.38
C ALA A 60 13.66 5.40 -7.43
N GLU A 61 13.01 6.13 -8.32
CA GLU A 61 13.17 7.58 -8.38
C GLU A 61 12.66 8.24 -7.10
N ARG A 62 13.33 9.29 -6.65
CA ARG A 62 13.01 9.96 -5.38
C ARG A 62 11.56 10.42 -5.32
N GLU A 63 11.08 11.01 -6.40
CA GLU A 63 9.72 11.52 -6.51
C GLU A 63 8.66 10.44 -6.29
N LEU A 64 8.94 9.21 -6.75
CA LEU A 64 8.04 8.07 -6.54
C LEU A 64 8.02 7.65 -5.07
N ILE A 65 9.17 7.66 -4.41
CA ILE A 65 9.24 7.32 -2.98
C ILE A 65 8.53 8.38 -2.14
N ASP A 66 8.82 9.67 -2.39
CA ASP A 66 8.18 10.77 -1.67
C ASP A 66 6.65 10.71 -1.85
N PHE A 67 6.17 10.47 -3.07
CA PHE A 67 4.74 10.27 -3.35
C PHE A 67 4.16 9.05 -2.60
N ALA A 68 4.87 7.94 -2.57
CA ALA A 68 4.41 6.74 -1.89
C ALA A 68 4.37 6.92 -0.36
N LEU A 69 5.36 7.59 0.22
CA LEU A 69 5.39 7.91 1.65
C LEU A 69 4.27 8.88 2.03
N GLU A 70 4.04 9.91 1.22
CA GLU A 70 2.94 10.85 1.41
C GLU A 70 1.59 10.13 1.37
N ASN A 71 1.38 9.23 0.42
CA ASN A 71 0.16 8.44 0.35
C ASN A 71 -0.01 7.52 1.58
N CYS A 72 1.06 6.89 2.06
CA CYS A 72 1.00 6.09 3.28
C CYS A 72 0.54 6.90 4.50
N ALA A 73 0.88 8.17 4.58
CA ALA A 73 0.43 9.03 5.68
C ALA A 73 -1.09 9.27 5.70
N TYR A 74 -1.76 9.17 4.55
CA TYR A 74 -3.22 9.27 4.44
C TYR A 74 -3.96 7.95 4.70
N PHE A 75 -3.24 6.82 4.64
CA PHE A 75 -3.86 5.50 4.66
C PHE A 75 -4.68 5.22 5.94
N PRO A 76 -4.21 5.57 7.16
CA PRO A 76 -4.97 5.36 8.40
C PRO A 76 -6.32 6.06 8.38
N GLU A 77 -6.37 7.32 7.93
CA GLU A 77 -7.62 8.09 7.84
C GLU A 77 -8.55 7.49 6.78
N PHE A 78 -8.01 7.15 5.61
CA PHE A 78 -8.77 6.52 4.53
C PHE A 78 -9.41 5.21 4.97
N VAL A 79 -8.65 4.32 5.60
CA VAL A 79 -9.15 3.03 6.10
C VAL A 79 -10.22 3.23 7.16
N SER A 80 -9.94 4.07 8.15
CA SER A 80 -10.90 4.37 9.24
C SER A 80 -12.25 4.85 8.70
N GLU A 81 -12.24 5.66 7.64
CA GLU A 81 -13.47 6.14 7.04
C GLU A 81 -14.19 5.05 6.24
N ILE A 82 -13.46 4.22 5.49
CA ILE A 82 -14.04 3.06 4.80
C ILE A 82 -14.70 2.10 5.80
N GLU A 83 -14.02 1.78 6.89
CA GLU A 83 -14.55 0.91 7.95
C GLU A 83 -15.82 1.52 8.59
N ARG A 84 -15.78 2.81 8.91
CA ARG A 84 -16.92 3.52 9.48
C ARG A 84 -18.16 3.49 8.57
N ILE A 85 -17.96 3.61 7.26
CA ILE A 85 -19.07 3.66 6.28
C ILE A 85 -19.56 2.26 5.92
N SER A 86 -18.64 1.32 5.73
CA SER A 86 -18.96 -0.04 5.28
C SER A 86 -19.38 -0.97 6.43
N GLY A 87 -18.91 -0.71 7.66
CA GLY A 87 -19.00 -1.62 8.80
C GLY A 87 -18.09 -2.85 8.67
N VAL A 88 -17.15 -2.84 7.71
CA VAL A 88 -16.22 -3.94 7.47
C VAL A 88 -14.85 -3.57 8.04
N ASP A 89 -14.28 -4.42 8.87
CA ASP A 89 -12.90 -4.31 9.37
C ASP A 89 -11.93 -4.65 8.23
N CYS A 90 -11.03 -3.72 7.90
CA CYS A 90 -10.02 -3.89 6.86
C CYS A 90 -8.75 -4.59 7.38
N ASP A 91 -8.66 -4.88 8.67
CA ASP A 91 -7.48 -5.45 9.34
C ASP A 91 -6.19 -4.66 9.04
N TYR A 92 -6.30 -3.32 8.99
CA TYR A 92 -5.16 -2.46 8.74
C TYR A 92 -4.19 -2.46 9.92
N ARG A 93 -2.91 -2.65 9.66
CA ARG A 93 -1.88 -2.76 10.70
C ARG A 93 -0.65 -1.94 10.36
N GLU A 94 -0.14 -1.20 11.33
CA GLU A 94 1.09 -0.41 11.25
C GLU A 94 2.22 -1.09 12.05
N ASN A 95 2.57 -2.31 11.68
CA ASN A 95 3.55 -3.13 12.42
C ASN A 95 5.00 -2.86 12.03
N GLY A 96 5.23 -2.00 11.03
CA GLY A 96 6.53 -1.82 10.40
C GLY A 96 6.86 -2.93 9.39
N THR A 97 8.09 -2.91 8.88
CA THR A 97 8.56 -3.85 7.86
C THR A 97 9.92 -4.41 8.25
N LEU A 98 10.10 -5.71 8.15
CA LEU A 98 11.39 -6.38 8.31
C LEU A 98 11.98 -6.70 6.94
N LEU A 99 13.20 -6.21 6.69
CA LEU A 99 14.04 -6.65 5.56
C LEU A 99 15.03 -7.68 6.08
N VAL A 100 14.93 -8.91 5.60
CA VAL A 100 15.67 -10.05 6.12
C VAL A 100 16.85 -10.37 5.22
N ALA A 101 18.05 -10.50 5.81
CA ALA A 101 19.24 -11.04 5.16
C ALA A 101 19.39 -12.52 5.56
N LEU A 102 19.31 -13.43 4.60
CA LEU A 102 19.46 -14.87 4.83
C LEU A 102 20.92 -15.32 4.67
N ASN A 103 21.74 -14.52 4.01
CA ASN A 103 23.14 -14.79 3.74
C ASN A 103 23.97 -13.49 3.77
N ASN A 104 25.28 -13.61 3.55
CA ASN A 104 26.16 -12.45 3.59
C ASN A 104 25.93 -11.46 2.44
N ASP A 105 25.54 -11.94 1.26
CA ASP A 105 25.28 -11.08 0.10
C ASP A 105 24.03 -10.23 0.34
N ASP A 106 22.99 -10.81 0.92
CA ASP A 106 21.80 -10.08 1.34
C ASP A 106 22.15 -9.00 2.38
N ARG A 107 23.00 -9.36 3.35
CA ARG A 107 23.47 -8.40 4.36
C ARG A 107 24.21 -7.22 3.74
N VAL A 108 25.10 -7.49 2.79
CA VAL A 108 25.81 -6.45 2.04
C VAL A 108 24.80 -5.59 1.26
N ALA A 109 23.83 -6.19 0.59
CA ALA A 109 22.79 -5.45 -0.12
C ALA A 109 22.01 -4.52 0.81
N LEU A 110 21.64 -4.97 2.02
CA LEU A 110 20.95 -4.14 3.00
C LEU A 110 21.81 -2.95 3.48
N THR A 111 23.14 -3.11 3.61
CA THR A 111 24.01 -1.97 3.96
C THR A 111 24.02 -0.86 2.91
N HIS A 112 23.69 -1.17 1.65
CA HIS A 112 23.55 -0.16 0.60
C HIS A 112 22.17 0.49 0.58
N VAL A 113 21.15 -0.20 1.09
CA VAL A 113 19.76 0.31 1.13
C VAL A 113 19.56 1.27 2.31
N GLU A 114 20.17 0.99 3.46
CA GLU A 114 19.99 1.79 4.68
C GLU A 114 20.28 3.28 4.49
N PRO A 115 21.40 3.72 3.87
CA PRO A 115 21.67 5.14 3.67
C PRO A 115 20.58 5.84 2.87
N LEU A 116 20.06 5.20 1.82
CA LEU A 116 18.97 5.73 1.02
C LEU A 116 17.67 5.88 1.84
N GLN A 117 17.33 4.88 2.64
CA GLN A 117 16.17 4.96 3.51
C GLN A 117 16.27 6.11 4.52
N ARG A 118 17.46 6.32 5.09
CA ARG A 118 17.71 7.46 6.00
C ARG A 118 17.65 8.81 5.28
N GLU A 119 18.10 8.88 4.04
CA GLU A 119 17.98 10.09 3.20
C GLU A 119 16.50 10.45 2.95
N PHE A 120 15.62 9.46 2.85
CA PHE A 120 14.17 9.65 2.78
C PHE A 120 13.50 9.94 4.14
N GLY A 121 14.28 10.12 5.20
CA GLY A 121 13.76 10.41 6.53
C GLY A 121 13.15 9.21 7.26
N LEU A 122 13.40 7.99 6.75
CA LEU A 122 12.87 6.77 7.35
C LEU A 122 13.69 6.36 8.59
N SER A 123 12.99 5.91 9.63
CA SER A 123 13.62 5.31 10.80
C SER A 123 14.02 3.86 10.49
N VAL A 124 15.30 3.58 10.51
CA VAL A 124 15.85 2.25 10.20
C VAL A 124 16.71 1.78 11.35
N GLU A 125 16.50 0.55 11.80
CA GLU A 125 17.25 -0.10 12.85
C GLU A 125 17.78 -1.46 12.37
N TRP A 126 19.05 -1.74 12.69
CA TRP A 126 19.63 -3.06 12.49
C TRP A 126 19.30 -3.97 13.67
N LEU A 127 18.75 -5.12 13.35
CA LEU A 127 18.41 -6.14 14.32
C LEU A 127 19.29 -7.38 14.12
N SER A 128 19.64 -8.01 15.23
CA SER A 128 20.18 -9.38 15.17
C SER A 128 19.07 -10.37 14.79
N GLY A 129 19.41 -11.52 14.25
CA GLY A 129 18.43 -12.55 13.96
C GLY A 129 17.63 -13.02 15.19
N LYS A 130 18.19 -12.86 16.40
CA LYS A 130 17.47 -13.16 17.65
C LYS A 130 16.41 -12.09 17.95
N GLU A 131 16.70 -10.84 17.69
CA GLU A 131 15.75 -9.71 17.87
C GLU A 131 14.66 -9.76 16.81
N ALA A 132 15.03 -10.00 15.56
CA ALA A 132 14.06 -10.16 14.48
C ALA A 132 13.05 -11.29 14.75
N ARG A 133 13.52 -12.46 15.25
CA ARG A 133 12.64 -13.55 15.64
C ARG A 133 11.76 -13.29 16.87
N LYS A 134 12.07 -12.27 17.68
CA LYS A 134 11.14 -11.86 18.73
C LYS A 134 9.98 -11.05 18.18
N LEU A 135 10.23 -10.27 17.13
CA LEU A 135 9.19 -9.49 16.44
C LEU A 135 8.34 -10.38 15.52
N GLU A 136 8.98 -11.31 14.82
CA GLU A 136 8.32 -12.27 13.95
C GLU A 136 8.71 -13.71 14.33
N PRO A 137 7.95 -14.35 15.25
CA PRO A 137 8.28 -15.68 15.78
C PRO A 137 8.25 -16.81 14.75
N PHE A 138 7.54 -16.63 13.63
CA PHE A 138 7.45 -17.62 12.56
C PHE A 138 8.61 -17.59 11.56
N MET A 139 9.53 -16.65 11.76
CA MET A 139 10.77 -16.60 10.97
C MET A 139 11.70 -17.74 11.36
N SER A 140 12.00 -18.64 10.43
CA SER A 140 12.88 -19.79 10.60
C SER A 140 14.38 -19.42 10.57
#